data_ee6f02dd399016d120334656e39de144
#
_entry.id   ee6f02dd399016d120334656e39de144
#
_cell.length_a   1.000
_cell.length_b   1.000
_cell.length_c   1.000
_cell.angle_alpha   90.00
_cell.angle_beta   90.00
_cell.angle_gamma   90.00
#
_symmetry.space_group_name_H-M   'P 1'
#
loop_
_entity.id
_entity.type
_entity.pdbx_description
1 polymer ?
#
loop_
_entity_poly.entity_id
_entity_poly.type
_entity_poly.pdbx_seq_one_letter_code
_entity_poly.pdbx_strand_id
1 'polypeptide(L)'
;MPLEFGIHAASQIGRATGKPDDPAAIDRLVRDLQGAGSFVVREYLHFLGEPADPEKARLLRPADRLRALTMPDHWYADGRHLDLVLCYQPEEPDIAGWLSFIDEVIARYGHLVRYLQITLEPNFPIEWIDGSSPGILEALIRGVPHARRALAAAGYHDVALGFSVAEPAEWLGGDEPFWAALAAVPPAEFAEHIDYIGLALYPDAFSPVPADAVADLIRHGITHLRETCLPQAHLTATTPIHLCENGTPTAPDRTPAEQAARLETMIRTIASCAKSANITVYELFGLRDPVSANPEPLTQLGITTDDYTPKPAYATYRTLIGELGAR
;
A
#
# COMPACT_ATOMS: atom_id res chain seq x y z
N MET A 1 -14.79 13.41 8.26
CA MET A 1 -13.85 12.83 9.25
C MET A 1 -12.47 13.18 8.73
N PRO A 2 -11.56 13.70 9.56
CA PRO A 2 -10.19 13.96 9.08
C PRO A 2 -9.50 12.63 8.77
N LEU A 3 -8.61 12.65 7.76
CA LEU A 3 -7.82 11.50 7.35
C LEU A 3 -6.44 11.54 8.02
N GLU A 4 -5.89 10.39 8.36
CA GLU A 4 -4.46 10.28 8.58
C GLU A 4 -3.77 10.15 7.23
N PHE A 5 -2.83 11.05 6.93
CA PHE A 5 -2.12 11.05 5.66
C PHE A 5 -0.81 10.30 5.74
N GLY A 6 -0.41 9.72 4.63
CA GLY A 6 0.84 8.97 4.52
C GLY A 6 1.40 8.91 3.11
N ILE A 7 2.57 8.30 2.98
CA ILE A 7 3.27 8.18 1.70
C ILE A 7 4.17 6.94 1.66
N HIS A 8 4.27 6.32 0.49
CA HIS A 8 5.40 5.46 0.19
C HIS A 8 6.63 6.33 -0.11
N ALA A 9 7.59 6.32 0.81
CA ALA A 9 8.74 7.22 0.76
C ALA A 9 9.91 6.69 -0.08
N ALA A 10 10.03 5.36 -0.23
CA ALA A 10 11.02 4.73 -1.08
C ALA A 10 10.67 4.86 -2.56
N SER A 11 11.65 4.67 -3.44
CA SER A 11 11.44 4.72 -4.89
C SER A 11 11.28 3.34 -5.53
N GLN A 12 11.40 2.28 -4.75
CA GLN A 12 11.40 0.93 -5.30
C GLN A 12 9.99 0.38 -5.42
N ILE A 13 9.64 -0.03 -6.62
CA ILE A 13 8.39 -0.64 -7.04
C ILE A 13 8.63 -2.04 -7.61
N GLY A 14 9.33 -2.90 -6.87
CA GLY A 14 9.60 -4.28 -7.30
C GLY A 14 10.77 -4.44 -8.28
N ARG A 15 10.89 -3.63 -9.32
CA ARG A 15 12.04 -3.56 -10.22
C ARG A 15 12.91 -2.38 -9.86
N ALA A 16 13.95 -2.58 -9.10
CA ALA A 16 14.87 -1.51 -8.75
C ALA A 16 15.78 -1.17 -9.92
N THR A 17 15.42 -0.17 -10.68
CA THR A 17 16.20 0.30 -11.82
C THR A 17 16.60 1.78 -11.69
N GLY A 18 16.16 2.45 -10.63
CA GLY A 18 16.42 3.85 -10.39
C GLY A 18 17.72 4.12 -9.61
N LYS A 19 17.97 5.39 -9.38
CA LYS A 19 19.02 5.84 -8.46
C LYS A 19 18.72 5.32 -7.05
N PRO A 20 19.74 5.02 -6.22
CA PRO A 20 19.53 4.69 -4.80
C PRO A 20 18.73 5.79 -4.10
N ASP A 21 17.97 5.39 -3.08
CA ASP A 21 17.29 6.37 -2.23
C ASP A 21 18.30 7.18 -1.42
N ASP A 22 18.01 8.47 -1.25
CA ASP A 22 18.75 9.39 -0.38
C ASP A 22 17.99 9.61 0.93
N PRO A 23 18.42 8.98 2.04
CA PRO A 23 17.75 9.13 3.33
C PRO A 23 17.63 10.57 3.81
N ALA A 24 18.61 11.44 3.49
CA ALA A 24 18.57 12.84 3.90
C ALA A 24 17.51 13.63 3.10
N ALA A 25 17.36 13.33 1.81
CA ALA A 25 16.31 13.92 1.00
C ALA A 25 14.91 13.44 1.42
N ILE A 26 14.76 12.13 1.69
CA ILE A 26 13.53 11.54 2.21
C ILE A 26 13.15 12.21 3.54
N ASP A 27 14.07 12.27 4.51
CA ASP A 27 13.80 12.87 5.82
C ASP A 27 13.31 14.32 5.68
N ARG A 28 14.02 15.14 4.90
CA ARG A 28 13.67 16.55 4.69
C ARG A 28 12.27 16.72 4.11
N LEU A 29 11.95 15.95 3.06
CA LEU A 29 10.68 16.09 2.34
C LEU A 29 9.51 15.51 3.13
N VAL A 30 9.70 14.36 3.79
CA VAL A 30 8.65 13.77 4.63
C VAL A 30 8.37 14.64 5.85
N ARG A 31 9.38 15.25 6.48
CA ARG A 31 9.16 16.22 7.58
C ARG A 31 8.35 17.44 7.13
N ASP A 32 8.61 17.95 5.94
CA ASP A 32 7.85 19.10 5.38
C ASP A 32 6.38 18.71 5.08
N LEU A 33 6.13 17.48 4.63
CA LEU A 33 4.76 16.97 4.43
C LEU A 33 4.06 16.70 5.76
N GLN A 34 4.72 16.05 6.70
CA GLN A 34 4.19 15.69 8.02
C GLN A 34 3.77 16.94 8.83
N GLY A 35 4.58 17.99 8.78
CA GLY A 35 4.36 19.17 9.63
C GLY A 35 4.44 18.83 11.11
N ALA A 36 3.43 19.22 11.89
CA ALA A 36 3.34 18.96 13.33
C ALA A 36 2.44 17.77 13.71
N GLY A 37 1.83 17.12 12.72
CA GLY A 37 0.89 16.00 12.94
C GLY A 37 1.55 14.61 12.89
N SER A 38 0.73 13.58 13.08
CA SER A 38 1.11 12.22 12.73
C SER A 38 1.14 12.03 11.20
N PHE A 39 1.94 11.09 10.74
CA PHE A 39 2.08 10.78 9.32
C PHE A 39 2.37 9.30 9.12
N VAL A 40 1.74 8.66 8.16
CA VAL A 40 1.97 7.25 7.86
C VAL A 40 3.10 7.13 6.84
N VAL A 41 3.99 6.18 7.06
CA VAL A 41 5.02 5.81 6.08
C VAL A 41 4.88 4.34 5.74
N ARG A 42 4.63 4.09 4.46
CA ARG A 42 4.42 2.75 3.92
C ARG A 42 5.73 2.15 3.43
N GLU A 43 6.00 0.91 3.85
CA GLU A 43 7.18 0.12 3.47
C GLU A 43 6.79 -1.30 3.10
N TYR A 44 7.63 -1.96 2.29
CA TYR A 44 7.36 -3.31 1.77
C TYR A 44 8.53 -4.24 2.09
N LEU A 45 8.21 -5.40 2.66
CA LEU A 45 9.15 -6.50 2.82
C LEU A 45 8.66 -7.73 2.05
N HIS A 46 9.54 -8.32 1.26
CA HIS A 46 9.18 -9.38 0.33
C HIS A 46 9.68 -10.74 0.80
N PHE A 47 8.77 -11.69 0.90
CA PHE A 47 9.07 -13.10 1.05
C PHE A 47 9.15 -13.76 -0.32
N LEU A 48 10.31 -14.29 -0.67
CA LEU A 48 10.59 -14.91 -1.98
C LEU A 48 10.64 -16.44 -1.91
N GLY A 49 10.33 -17.04 -0.75
CA GLY A 49 10.43 -18.48 -0.51
C GLY A 49 11.86 -18.93 -0.14
N GLU A 50 11.97 -20.19 0.29
CA GLU A 50 13.24 -20.82 0.58
C GLU A 50 13.28 -22.22 -0.09
N PRO A 51 14.32 -22.50 -0.90
CA PRO A 51 15.42 -21.63 -1.27
C PRO A 51 15.01 -20.68 -2.43
N ALA A 52 15.08 -19.38 -2.22
CA ALA A 52 14.97 -18.44 -3.34
C ALA A 52 16.24 -18.51 -4.20
N ASP A 53 16.12 -18.42 -5.54
CA ASP A 53 17.26 -18.25 -6.41
C ASP A 53 17.90 -16.86 -6.15
N PRO A 54 19.12 -16.81 -5.55
CA PRO A 54 19.73 -15.52 -5.20
C PRO A 54 20.09 -14.68 -6.43
N GLU A 55 20.35 -15.29 -7.59
CA GLU A 55 20.66 -14.55 -8.82
C GLU A 55 19.38 -13.95 -9.40
N LYS A 56 18.29 -14.71 -9.45
CA LYS A 56 16.99 -14.23 -9.89
C LYS A 56 16.46 -13.15 -8.94
N ALA A 57 16.57 -13.34 -7.64
CA ALA A 57 16.22 -12.34 -6.64
C ALA A 57 17.01 -11.03 -6.84
N ARG A 58 18.31 -11.10 -7.17
CA ARG A 58 19.14 -9.92 -7.47
C ARG A 58 18.76 -9.21 -8.76
N LEU A 59 18.29 -9.93 -9.77
CA LEU A 59 17.85 -9.35 -11.03
C LEU A 59 16.51 -8.63 -10.90
N LEU A 60 15.64 -9.11 -10.01
CA LEU A 60 14.28 -8.59 -9.82
C LEU A 60 14.23 -7.52 -8.73
N ARG A 61 15.07 -7.64 -7.68
CA ARG A 61 15.06 -6.78 -6.49
C ARG A 61 16.46 -6.71 -5.87
N PRO A 62 16.88 -5.57 -5.33
CA PRO A 62 18.12 -5.48 -4.58
C PRO A 62 18.07 -6.41 -3.37
N ALA A 63 19.09 -7.28 -3.24
CA ALA A 63 19.14 -8.28 -2.18
C ALA A 63 19.19 -7.67 -0.76
N ASP A 64 19.75 -6.48 -0.62
CA ASP A 64 19.87 -5.74 0.62
C ASP A 64 18.54 -5.16 1.13
N ARG A 65 17.48 -5.10 0.29
CA ARG A 65 16.18 -4.56 0.65
C ARG A 65 15.09 -5.58 0.91
N LEU A 66 15.34 -6.85 0.67
CA LEU A 66 14.32 -7.88 0.84
C LEU A 66 13.80 -7.99 2.29
N ARG A 67 14.59 -7.54 3.26
CA ARG A 67 14.26 -7.64 4.70
C ARG A 67 14.71 -6.42 5.52
N ALA A 68 14.83 -5.25 4.91
CA ALA A 68 15.27 -4.03 5.56
C ALA A 68 14.37 -2.85 5.22
N LEU A 69 14.07 -2.03 6.20
CA LEU A 69 13.38 -0.75 6.01
C LEU A 69 14.29 0.24 5.29
N THR A 70 13.70 1.20 4.57
CA THR A 70 14.42 2.25 3.83
C THR A 70 15.15 3.20 4.76
N MET A 71 14.53 3.54 5.89
CA MET A 71 15.06 4.48 6.87
C MET A 71 15.46 3.76 8.17
N PRO A 72 16.34 4.34 8.98
CA PRO A 72 16.72 3.74 10.27
C PRO A 72 15.54 3.76 11.26
N ASP A 73 15.50 2.80 12.19
CA ASP A 73 14.40 2.56 13.12
C ASP A 73 13.94 3.82 13.88
N HIS A 74 14.88 4.62 14.37
CA HIS A 74 14.56 5.85 15.11
C HIS A 74 13.81 6.90 14.28
N TRP A 75 13.89 6.83 12.96
CA TRP A 75 13.20 7.76 12.07
C TRP A 75 11.67 7.53 12.09
N TYR A 76 11.23 6.28 12.26
CA TYR A 76 9.79 5.95 12.34
C TYR A 76 9.17 6.33 13.69
N ALA A 77 10.00 6.50 14.73
CA ALA A 77 9.51 6.83 16.07
C ALA A 77 9.15 8.33 16.27
N ASP A 78 9.45 9.20 15.28
CA ASP A 78 9.30 10.67 15.39
C ASP A 78 7.95 11.13 14.78
N GLY A 79 6.82 10.69 15.38
CA GLY A 79 5.46 11.02 14.92
C GLY A 79 5.10 10.38 13.58
N ARG A 80 5.87 9.38 13.14
CA ARG A 80 5.62 8.60 11.93
C ARG A 80 5.12 7.22 12.31
N HIS A 81 4.02 6.84 11.70
CA HIS A 81 3.43 5.53 11.88
C HIS A 81 3.86 4.63 10.73
N LEU A 82 4.58 3.56 11.03
CA LEU A 82 4.96 2.58 10.01
C LEU A 82 3.76 1.73 9.61
N ASP A 83 3.37 1.80 8.33
CA ASP A 83 2.55 0.79 7.66
C ASP A 83 3.47 -0.19 6.95
N LEU A 84 3.57 -1.40 7.47
CA LEU A 84 4.48 -2.42 6.97
C LEU A 84 3.72 -3.50 6.20
N VAL A 85 4.01 -3.59 4.91
CA VAL A 85 3.42 -4.56 4.00
C VAL A 85 4.34 -5.77 3.87
N LEU A 86 3.81 -6.94 4.13
CA LEU A 86 4.51 -8.20 3.87
C LEU A 86 4.00 -8.77 2.55
N CYS A 87 4.87 -8.82 1.54
CA CYS A 87 4.54 -9.36 0.22
C CYS A 87 4.89 -10.84 0.15
N TYR A 88 3.97 -11.66 -0.34
CA TYR A 88 4.16 -13.11 -0.54
C TYR A 88 4.43 -13.40 -2.02
N GLN A 89 5.68 -13.66 -2.38
CA GLN A 89 6.09 -13.82 -3.79
C GLN A 89 7.11 -14.95 -4.01
N PRO A 90 6.91 -16.15 -3.46
CA PRO A 90 7.75 -17.30 -3.74
C PRO A 90 7.46 -17.84 -5.15
N GLU A 91 8.42 -18.57 -5.74
CA GLU A 91 8.25 -19.27 -7.01
C GLU A 91 7.35 -20.51 -6.89
N GLU A 92 7.38 -21.16 -5.74
CA GLU A 92 6.56 -22.31 -5.38
C GLU A 92 5.87 -22.04 -4.03
N PRO A 93 4.72 -22.66 -3.74
CA PRO A 93 4.04 -22.45 -2.46
C PRO A 93 4.93 -22.81 -1.27
N ASP A 94 5.20 -21.84 -0.41
CA ASP A 94 5.97 -22.04 0.82
C ASP A 94 5.26 -21.38 2.02
N ILE A 95 4.20 -22.00 2.48
CA ILE A 95 3.40 -21.46 3.59
C ILE A 95 4.16 -21.56 4.92
N ALA A 96 4.96 -22.61 5.12
CA ALA A 96 5.72 -22.76 6.36
C ALA A 96 6.78 -21.67 6.49
N GLY A 97 7.55 -21.41 5.43
CA GLY A 97 8.51 -20.32 5.37
C GLY A 97 7.86 -18.96 5.50
N TRP A 98 6.67 -18.77 4.90
CA TRP A 98 5.88 -17.55 5.04
C TRP A 98 5.51 -17.23 6.49
N LEU A 99 4.98 -18.20 7.23
CA LEU A 99 4.63 -18.01 8.64
C LEU A 99 5.88 -17.71 9.48
N SER A 100 7.00 -18.37 9.21
CA SER A 100 8.29 -18.07 9.87
C SER A 100 8.80 -16.66 9.55
N PHE A 101 8.62 -16.21 8.31
CA PHE A 101 8.95 -14.83 7.90
C PHE A 101 8.11 -13.79 8.63
N ILE A 102 6.82 -14.03 8.82
CA ILE A 102 5.94 -13.16 9.63
C ILE A 102 6.48 -13.06 11.06
N ASP A 103 6.84 -14.18 11.68
CA ASP A 103 7.41 -14.19 13.03
C ASP A 103 8.72 -13.40 13.12
N GLU A 104 9.63 -13.57 12.15
CA GLU A 104 10.89 -12.82 12.06
C GLU A 104 10.65 -11.31 11.95
N VAL A 105 9.72 -10.89 11.07
CA VAL A 105 9.39 -9.47 10.88
C VAL A 105 8.78 -8.88 12.14
N ILE A 106 7.83 -9.55 12.77
CA ILE A 106 7.20 -9.08 14.02
C ILE A 106 8.26 -8.97 15.13
N ALA A 107 9.13 -9.95 15.29
CA ALA A 107 10.20 -9.91 16.28
C ALA A 107 11.17 -8.73 16.06
N ARG A 108 11.44 -8.39 14.79
CA ARG A 108 12.39 -7.34 14.42
C ARG A 108 11.79 -5.94 14.43
N TYR A 109 10.60 -5.79 13.90
CA TYR A 109 10.01 -4.48 13.60
C TYR A 109 8.70 -4.18 14.34
N GLY A 110 8.10 -5.16 15.04
CA GLY A 110 6.80 -5.00 15.69
C GLY A 110 6.69 -3.77 16.60
N HIS A 111 7.80 -3.37 17.24
CA HIS A 111 7.86 -2.19 18.09
C HIS A 111 7.75 -0.85 17.34
N LEU A 112 7.91 -0.84 16.02
CA LEU A 112 7.79 0.35 15.15
C LEU A 112 6.47 0.38 14.40
N VAL A 113 5.84 -0.79 14.21
CA VAL A 113 4.69 -0.96 13.33
C VAL A 113 3.42 -0.43 13.97
N ARG A 114 2.69 0.42 13.26
CA ARG A 114 1.33 0.82 13.59
C ARG A 114 0.29 0.01 12.83
N TYR A 115 0.56 -0.25 11.55
CA TYR A 115 -0.27 -1.01 10.64
C TYR A 115 0.55 -2.14 10.04
N LEU A 116 0.08 -3.39 10.18
CA LEU A 116 0.70 -4.57 9.57
C LEU A 116 -0.23 -5.12 8.49
N GLN A 117 0.26 -5.12 7.27
CA GLN A 117 -0.49 -5.64 6.14
C GLN A 117 0.05 -7.01 5.73
N ILE A 118 -0.81 -8.02 5.72
CA ILE A 118 -0.49 -9.37 5.27
C ILE A 118 -0.93 -9.50 3.81
N THR A 119 0.01 -9.71 2.92
CA THR A 119 -0.09 -9.74 1.46
C THR A 119 -0.42 -8.40 0.79
N LEU A 120 0.05 -8.24 -0.43
CA LEU A 120 -0.20 -7.11 -1.30
C LEU A 120 -1.13 -7.52 -2.44
N GLU A 121 -2.34 -6.96 -2.49
CA GLU A 121 -3.29 -7.14 -3.60
C GLU A 121 -3.48 -8.61 -4.05
N PRO A 122 -3.82 -9.53 -3.14
CA PRO A 122 -3.96 -10.95 -3.45
C PRO A 122 -5.10 -11.26 -4.44
N ASN A 123 -5.99 -10.30 -4.69
CA ASN A 123 -7.05 -10.37 -5.68
C ASN A 123 -6.61 -9.95 -7.11
N PHE A 124 -5.35 -9.48 -7.29
CA PHE A 124 -4.89 -8.91 -8.55
C PHE A 124 -3.78 -9.76 -9.17
N PRO A 125 -4.09 -10.72 -10.07
CA PRO A 125 -3.17 -11.75 -10.53
C PRO A 125 -2.25 -11.28 -11.68
N ILE A 126 -1.49 -10.20 -11.45
CA ILE A 126 -0.48 -9.74 -12.40
C ILE A 126 0.93 -9.99 -11.86
N GLU A 127 1.90 -10.13 -12.77
CA GLU A 127 3.31 -10.27 -12.41
C GLU A 127 3.75 -9.11 -11.51
N TRP A 128 4.54 -9.37 -10.47
CA TRP A 128 5.06 -8.44 -9.45
C TRP A 128 4.08 -8.12 -8.30
N ILE A 129 2.84 -8.56 -8.40
CA ILE A 129 1.83 -8.45 -7.34
C ILE A 129 1.59 -9.83 -6.75
N ASP A 130 1.28 -9.90 -5.45
CA ASP A 130 1.14 -11.16 -4.75
C ASP A 130 0.04 -12.06 -5.34
N GLY A 131 -0.99 -11.45 -5.95
CA GLY A 131 -2.09 -12.18 -6.57
C GLY A 131 -1.67 -13.15 -7.68
N SER A 132 -0.47 -12.99 -8.27
CA SER A 132 0.07 -13.96 -9.24
C SER A 132 0.86 -15.09 -8.58
N SER A 133 1.12 -15.03 -7.27
CA SER A 133 1.99 -16.00 -6.59
C SER A 133 1.26 -17.29 -6.25
N PRO A 134 1.90 -18.45 -6.46
CA PRO A 134 1.27 -19.73 -6.15
C PRO A 134 1.02 -19.86 -4.64
N GLY A 135 -0.20 -20.24 -4.25
CA GLY A 135 -0.59 -20.39 -2.84
C GLY A 135 -0.99 -19.08 -2.13
N ILE A 136 -1.14 -17.96 -2.86
CA ILE A 136 -1.43 -16.65 -2.27
C ILE A 136 -2.67 -16.64 -1.36
N LEU A 137 -3.73 -17.30 -1.74
CA LEU A 137 -4.95 -17.34 -0.94
C LEU A 137 -4.73 -18.07 0.40
N GLU A 138 -4.00 -19.20 0.38
CA GLU A 138 -3.62 -19.91 1.60
C GLU A 138 -2.67 -19.06 2.46
N ALA A 139 -1.72 -18.36 1.83
CA ALA A 139 -0.81 -17.45 2.52
C ALA A 139 -1.56 -16.33 3.26
N LEU A 140 -2.58 -15.74 2.64
CA LEU A 140 -3.43 -14.74 3.27
C LEU A 140 -4.24 -15.33 4.42
N ILE A 141 -5.02 -16.40 4.16
CA ILE A 141 -5.95 -16.99 5.14
C ILE A 141 -5.20 -17.52 6.38
N ARG A 142 -4.02 -18.11 6.20
CA ARG A 142 -3.20 -18.61 7.32
C ARG A 142 -2.32 -17.53 7.94
N GLY A 143 -1.83 -16.59 7.14
CA GLY A 143 -0.95 -15.52 7.58
C GLY A 143 -1.61 -14.56 8.56
N VAL A 144 -2.86 -14.15 8.29
CA VAL A 144 -3.59 -13.20 9.16
C VAL A 144 -3.77 -13.70 10.59
N PRO A 145 -4.40 -14.88 10.86
CA PRO A 145 -4.54 -15.35 12.23
C PRO A 145 -3.19 -15.73 12.87
N HIS A 146 -2.19 -16.11 12.08
CA HIS A 146 -0.84 -16.36 12.58
C HIS A 146 -0.20 -15.05 13.09
N ALA A 147 -0.22 -14.00 12.26
CA ALA A 147 0.29 -12.68 12.62
C ALA A 147 -0.40 -12.13 13.89
N ARG A 148 -1.73 -12.29 14.02
CA ARG A 148 -2.48 -11.89 15.22
C ARG A 148 -1.96 -12.56 16.48
N ARG A 149 -1.71 -13.87 16.42
CA ARG A 149 -1.14 -14.63 17.56
C ARG A 149 0.30 -14.21 17.87
N ALA A 150 1.12 -14.01 16.83
CA ALA A 150 2.51 -13.59 17.01
C ALA A 150 2.61 -12.19 17.62
N LEU A 151 1.81 -11.23 17.15
CA LEU A 151 1.71 -9.88 17.73
C LEU A 151 1.30 -9.92 19.21
N ALA A 152 0.27 -10.70 19.53
CA ALA A 152 -0.19 -10.84 20.91
C ALA A 152 0.87 -11.49 21.81
N ALA A 153 1.57 -12.53 21.33
CA ALA A 153 2.64 -13.19 22.06
C ALA A 153 3.85 -12.27 22.31
N ALA A 154 4.12 -11.34 21.38
CA ALA A 154 5.17 -10.33 21.50
C ALA A 154 4.74 -9.10 22.32
N GLY A 155 3.47 -8.99 22.72
CA GLY A 155 2.93 -7.86 23.48
C GLY A 155 2.57 -6.63 22.65
N TYR A 156 2.50 -6.75 21.31
CA TYR A 156 2.15 -5.66 20.39
C TYR A 156 0.63 -5.61 20.14
N HIS A 157 -0.15 -5.30 21.16
CA HIS A 157 -1.61 -5.31 21.12
C HIS A 157 -2.22 -4.12 20.36
N ASP A 158 -1.46 -3.04 20.16
CA ASP A 158 -1.91 -1.81 19.49
C ASP A 158 -1.61 -1.81 17.99
N VAL A 159 -0.96 -2.85 17.45
CA VAL A 159 -0.72 -3.01 16.02
C VAL A 159 -2.01 -3.42 15.33
N ALA A 160 -2.50 -2.58 14.43
CA ALA A 160 -3.64 -2.91 13.60
C ALA A 160 -3.23 -3.85 12.48
N LEU A 161 -3.99 -4.93 12.28
CA LEU A 161 -3.71 -5.99 11.30
C LEU A 161 -4.72 -5.93 10.15
N GLY A 162 -4.24 -5.97 8.91
CA GLY A 162 -5.08 -5.95 7.72
C GLY A 162 -4.46 -6.67 6.53
N PHE A 163 -5.14 -6.56 5.39
CA PHE A 163 -4.61 -6.91 4.06
C PHE A 163 -5.11 -5.88 3.05
N SER A 164 -4.48 -5.79 1.87
CA SER A 164 -4.97 -4.90 0.82
C SER A 164 -5.58 -5.66 -0.35
N VAL A 165 -6.42 -4.95 -1.10
CA VAL A 165 -6.94 -5.38 -2.40
C VAL A 165 -6.76 -4.26 -3.41
N ALA A 166 -6.55 -4.62 -4.68
CA ALA A 166 -6.68 -3.69 -5.78
C ALA A 166 -8.15 -3.49 -6.16
N GLU A 167 -8.45 -2.36 -6.80
CA GLU A 167 -9.72 -2.22 -7.51
C GLU A 167 -9.88 -3.33 -8.56
N PRO A 168 -11.10 -3.91 -8.72
CA PRO A 168 -11.31 -5.01 -9.65
C PRO A 168 -11.05 -4.55 -11.09
N ALA A 169 -10.33 -5.38 -11.86
CA ALA A 169 -10.02 -5.12 -13.25
C ALA A 169 -10.79 -6.10 -14.16
N GLU A 170 -11.76 -5.61 -14.91
CA GLU A 170 -12.57 -6.42 -15.82
C GLU A 170 -11.72 -7.17 -16.86
N TRP A 171 -10.62 -6.56 -17.32
CA TRP A 171 -9.69 -7.16 -18.29
C TRP A 171 -8.91 -8.37 -17.72
N LEU A 172 -8.90 -8.55 -16.39
CA LEU A 172 -8.39 -9.75 -15.70
C LEU A 172 -9.49 -10.75 -15.35
N GLY A 173 -10.74 -10.47 -15.71
CA GLY A 173 -11.89 -11.34 -15.41
C GLY A 173 -12.56 -11.03 -14.05
N GLY A 174 -12.25 -9.88 -13.47
CA GLY A 174 -12.78 -9.49 -12.15
C GLY A 174 -12.09 -10.22 -10.99
N ASP A 175 -12.63 -10.05 -9.78
CA ASP A 175 -12.08 -10.63 -8.54
C ASP A 175 -13.12 -11.43 -7.72
N GLU A 176 -14.27 -11.76 -8.30
CA GLU A 176 -15.31 -12.55 -7.65
C GLU A 176 -14.83 -13.91 -7.09
N PRO A 177 -13.92 -14.66 -7.77
CA PRO A 177 -13.39 -15.91 -7.21
C PRO A 177 -12.61 -15.71 -5.91
N PHE A 178 -11.89 -14.58 -5.77
CA PHE A 178 -11.18 -14.23 -4.55
C PHE A 178 -12.15 -13.98 -3.39
N TRP A 179 -13.17 -13.16 -3.61
CA TRP A 179 -14.18 -12.87 -2.58
C TRP A 179 -15.02 -14.10 -2.21
N ALA A 180 -15.37 -14.93 -3.20
CA ALA A 180 -16.08 -16.19 -2.96
C ALA A 180 -15.25 -17.16 -2.10
N ALA A 181 -13.93 -17.19 -2.30
CA ALA A 181 -13.04 -18.01 -1.48
C ALA A 181 -12.96 -17.50 -0.03
N LEU A 182 -12.89 -16.18 0.18
CA LEU A 182 -12.93 -15.60 1.54
C LEU A 182 -14.30 -15.82 2.22
N ALA A 183 -15.39 -15.75 1.47
CA ALA A 183 -16.73 -16.03 1.97
C ALA A 183 -16.89 -17.46 2.53
N ALA A 184 -16.10 -18.41 2.02
CA ALA A 184 -16.11 -19.79 2.48
C ALA A 184 -15.33 -20.02 3.79
N VAL A 185 -14.53 -19.04 4.24
CA VAL A 185 -13.75 -19.14 5.48
C VAL A 185 -14.60 -18.71 6.67
N PRO A 186 -14.70 -19.52 7.73
CA PRO A 186 -15.43 -19.11 8.93
C PRO A 186 -14.88 -17.80 9.51
N PRO A 187 -15.75 -16.86 9.94
CA PRO A 187 -15.30 -15.55 10.44
C PRO A 187 -14.26 -15.62 11.56
N ALA A 188 -14.42 -16.57 12.48
CA ALA A 188 -13.48 -16.79 13.60
C ALA A 188 -12.08 -17.25 13.14
N GLU A 189 -11.95 -17.76 11.92
CA GLU A 189 -10.68 -18.22 11.37
C GLU A 189 -9.96 -17.14 10.57
N PHE A 190 -10.66 -16.05 10.17
CA PHE A 190 -10.06 -14.99 9.35
C PHE A 190 -10.60 -13.58 9.68
N ALA A 191 -11.87 -13.30 9.41
CA ALA A 191 -12.44 -11.95 9.45
C ALA A 191 -12.34 -11.28 10.84
N GLU A 192 -12.48 -12.06 11.93
CA GLU A 192 -12.39 -11.56 13.31
C GLU A 192 -10.96 -11.11 13.70
N HIS A 193 -9.97 -11.43 12.88
CA HIS A 193 -8.57 -11.01 13.09
C HIS A 193 -8.22 -9.73 12.33
N ILE A 194 -9.13 -9.19 11.51
CA ILE A 194 -8.90 -8.03 10.64
C ILE A 194 -9.35 -6.74 11.34
N ASP A 195 -8.45 -5.79 11.46
CA ASP A 195 -8.73 -4.45 12.01
C ASP A 195 -9.02 -3.43 10.90
N TYR A 196 -8.45 -3.59 9.69
CA TYR A 196 -8.67 -2.70 8.55
C TYR A 196 -8.49 -3.43 7.21
N ILE A 197 -8.98 -2.82 6.13
CA ILE A 197 -8.75 -3.24 4.76
C ILE A 197 -8.05 -2.13 3.99
N GLY A 198 -6.95 -2.46 3.33
CA GLY A 198 -6.30 -1.58 2.37
C GLY A 198 -7.00 -1.63 1.01
N LEU A 199 -7.14 -0.49 0.36
CA LEU A 199 -7.57 -0.37 -1.04
C LEU A 199 -6.48 0.33 -1.84
N ALA A 200 -5.93 -0.36 -2.84
CA ALA A 200 -5.13 0.24 -3.88
C ALA A 200 -6.06 0.68 -5.01
N LEU A 201 -6.09 1.97 -5.30
CA LEU A 201 -7.08 2.58 -6.20
C LEU A 201 -6.40 3.54 -7.17
N TYR A 202 -6.25 3.10 -8.42
CA TYR A 202 -5.52 3.81 -9.46
C TYR A 202 -6.34 4.05 -10.74
N PRO A 203 -7.46 4.77 -10.67
CA PRO A 203 -8.43 4.86 -11.78
C PRO A 203 -7.87 5.44 -13.08
N ASP A 204 -6.73 6.11 -13.02
CA ASP A 204 -6.17 6.89 -14.12
C ASP A 204 -4.65 6.66 -14.33
N ALA A 205 -4.06 5.70 -13.61
CA ALA A 205 -2.60 5.51 -13.67
C ALA A 205 -2.18 4.65 -14.87
N PHE A 206 -2.91 3.56 -15.14
CA PHE A 206 -2.54 2.55 -16.14
C PHE A 206 -3.41 2.61 -17.40
N SER A 207 -4.58 3.23 -17.31
CA SER A 207 -5.49 3.45 -18.41
C SER A 207 -6.00 4.90 -18.34
N PRO A 208 -5.50 5.79 -19.21
CA PRO A 208 -5.92 7.20 -19.17
C PRO A 208 -7.43 7.36 -19.30
N VAL A 209 -8.03 8.13 -18.41
CA VAL A 209 -9.46 8.46 -18.42
C VAL A 209 -9.67 9.98 -18.53
N PRO A 210 -10.84 10.44 -18.99
CA PRO A 210 -11.20 11.86 -18.96
C PRO A 210 -11.11 12.41 -17.53
N ALA A 211 -10.65 13.65 -17.38
CA ALA A 211 -10.43 14.25 -16.05
C ALA A 211 -11.72 14.34 -15.22
N ASP A 212 -12.86 14.54 -15.86
CA ASP A 212 -14.19 14.59 -15.23
C ASP A 212 -14.72 13.23 -14.78
N ALA A 213 -14.19 12.12 -15.33
CA ALA A 213 -14.55 10.76 -14.91
C ALA A 213 -13.82 10.30 -13.63
N VAL A 214 -12.67 10.89 -13.27
CA VAL A 214 -11.83 10.43 -12.15
C VAL A 214 -12.59 10.36 -10.83
N ALA A 215 -13.39 11.40 -10.52
CA ALA A 215 -14.14 11.45 -9.27
C ALA A 215 -15.20 10.34 -9.17
N ASP A 216 -15.85 10.00 -10.28
CA ASP A 216 -16.88 8.95 -10.29
C ASP A 216 -16.26 7.56 -10.20
N LEU A 217 -15.12 7.32 -10.83
CA LEU A 217 -14.38 6.07 -10.68
C LEU A 217 -13.89 5.85 -9.23
N ILE A 218 -13.37 6.88 -8.59
CA ILE A 218 -13.01 6.82 -7.16
C ILE A 218 -14.22 6.44 -6.30
N ARG A 219 -15.37 7.11 -6.47
CA ARG A 219 -16.58 6.78 -5.72
C ARG A 219 -17.05 5.36 -5.98
N HIS A 220 -16.99 4.93 -7.24
CA HIS A 220 -17.38 3.58 -7.64
C HIS A 220 -16.52 2.52 -6.95
N GLY A 221 -15.18 2.64 -7.04
CA GLY A 221 -14.27 1.69 -6.40
C GLY A 221 -14.46 1.58 -4.89
N ILE A 222 -14.58 2.73 -4.20
CA ILE A 222 -14.85 2.78 -2.75
C ILE A 222 -16.19 2.13 -2.40
N THR A 223 -17.26 2.46 -3.14
CA THR A 223 -18.61 1.94 -2.89
C THR A 223 -18.66 0.44 -3.17
N HIS A 224 -18.06 -0.01 -4.27
CA HIS A 224 -17.99 -1.43 -4.61
C HIS A 224 -17.28 -2.24 -3.53
N LEU A 225 -16.11 -1.81 -3.07
CA LEU A 225 -15.43 -2.46 -1.96
C LEU A 225 -16.32 -2.50 -0.71
N ARG A 226 -16.85 -1.36 -0.29
CA ARG A 226 -17.63 -1.23 0.97
C ARG A 226 -18.92 -2.02 0.97
N GLU A 227 -19.70 -1.94 -0.13
CA GLU A 227 -21.07 -2.45 -0.16
C GLU A 227 -21.18 -3.85 -0.77
N THR A 228 -20.20 -4.26 -1.60
CA THR A 228 -20.23 -5.54 -2.29
C THR A 228 -19.20 -6.52 -1.75
N CYS A 229 -17.92 -6.12 -1.69
CA CYS A 229 -16.82 -7.04 -1.40
C CYS A 229 -16.69 -7.37 0.09
N LEU A 230 -16.63 -6.34 0.96
CA LEU A 230 -16.40 -6.56 2.39
C LEU A 230 -17.48 -7.43 3.07
N PRO A 231 -18.80 -7.28 2.76
CA PRO A 231 -19.81 -8.19 3.31
C PRO A 231 -19.61 -9.65 2.91
N GLN A 232 -19.10 -9.94 1.71
CA GLN A 232 -18.81 -11.32 1.29
C GLN A 232 -17.71 -11.95 2.14
N ALA A 233 -16.71 -11.19 2.54
CA ALA A 233 -15.62 -11.64 3.42
C ALA A 233 -15.98 -11.57 4.92
N HIS A 234 -17.26 -11.43 5.27
CA HIS A 234 -17.76 -11.27 6.65
C HIS A 234 -17.21 -10.02 7.38
N LEU A 235 -16.71 -9.02 6.64
CA LEU A 235 -16.23 -7.77 7.20
C LEU A 235 -17.40 -6.77 7.29
N THR A 236 -17.41 -6.01 8.38
CA THR A 236 -18.57 -5.15 8.71
C THR A 236 -18.40 -3.73 8.17
N ALA A 237 -19.50 -2.95 8.19
CA ALA A 237 -19.45 -1.53 7.85
C ALA A 237 -18.54 -0.71 8.81
N THR A 238 -18.23 -1.24 9.99
CA THR A 238 -17.34 -0.61 10.96
C THR A 238 -15.85 -0.92 10.71
N THR A 239 -15.52 -1.90 9.88
CA THR A 239 -14.12 -2.18 9.51
C THR A 239 -13.57 -0.99 8.71
N PRO A 240 -12.51 -0.29 9.18
CA PRO A 240 -11.92 0.84 8.47
C PRO A 240 -11.39 0.44 7.10
N ILE A 241 -11.46 1.36 6.14
CA ILE A 241 -10.74 1.29 4.87
C ILE A 241 -9.55 2.25 4.94
N HIS A 242 -8.38 1.75 4.56
CA HIS A 242 -7.20 2.57 4.26
C HIS A 242 -7.07 2.67 2.74
N LEU A 243 -7.05 3.88 2.18
CA LEU A 243 -6.58 4.09 0.82
C LEU A 243 -5.05 3.93 0.88
N CYS A 244 -4.59 2.68 0.85
CA CYS A 244 -3.21 2.30 1.14
C CYS A 244 -2.27 2.55 -0.05
N GLU A 245 -2.82 2.67 -1.25
CA GLU A 245 -2.12 3.10 -2.45
C GLU A 245 -3.04 3.90 -3.35
N ASN A 246 -2.59 5.11 -3.71
CA ASN A 246 -3.26 5.95 -4.70
C ASN A 246 -2.23 6.88 -5.33
N GLY A 247 -2.39 7.18 -6.61
CA GLY A 247 -1.48 8.07 -7.30
C GLY A 247 -1.85 8.22 -8.78
N THR A 248 -1.19 9.15 -9.43
CA THR A 248 -1.35 9.39 -10.87
C THR A 248 -0.01 9.85 -11.45
N PRO A 249 0.47 9.25 -12.57
CA PRO A 249 1.77 9.55 -13.12
C PRO A 249 1.80 10.83 -13.95
N THR A 250 2.99 11.33 -14.24
CA THR A 250 3.21 12.35 -15.29
C THR A 250 3.33 11.73 -16.69
N ALA A 251 3.58 10.44 -16.83
CA ALA A 251 3.70 9.73 -18.10
C ALA A 251 2.36 9.12 -18.58
N PRO A 252 2.23 8.78 -19.90
CA PRO A 252 3.14 9.18 -20.96
C PRO A 252 2.91 10.61 -21.48
N ASP A 253 1.69 11.19 -21.39
CA ASP A 253 1.31 12.45 -22.04
C ASP A 253 0.67 13.44 -21.05
N ARG A 254 1.09 13.38 -19.80
CA ARG A 254 0.55 14.23 -18.74
C ARG A 254 1.62 15.17 -18.20
N THR A 255 1.29 16.45 -18.15
CA THR A 255 2.15 17.47 -17.55
C THR A 255 2.17 17.34 -16.01
N PRO A 256 3.22 17.82 -15.32
CA PRO A 256 3.23 17.90 -13.87
C PRO A 256 2.07 18.70 -13.25
N ALA A 257 1.55 19.70 -13.96
CA ALA A 257 0.38 20.47 -13.54
C ALA A 257 -0.90 19.65 -13.59
N GLU A 258 -1.07 18.84 -14.63
CA GLU A 258 -2.20 17.92 -14.75
C GLU A 258 -2.13 16.80 -13.70
N GLN A 259 -0.94 16.27 -13.40
CA GLN A 259 -0.73 15.34 -12.27
C GLN A 259 -1.26 15.97 -10.98
N ALA A 260 -0.85 17.20 -10.67
CA ALA A 260 -1.27 17.90 -9.46
C ALA A 260 -2.79 18.11 -9.39
N ALA A 261 -3.43 18.53 -10.49
CA ALA A 261 -4.88 18.75 -10.54
C ALA A 261 -5.67 17.42 -10.37
N ARG A 262 -5.21 16.34 -11.00
CA ARG A 262 -5.84 15.02 -10.85
C ARG A 262 -5.67 14.48 -9.43
N LEU A 263 -4.48 14.59 -8.84
CA LEU A 263 -4.22 14.19 -7.46
C LEU A 263 -5.14 14.95 -6.49
N GLU A 264 -5.31 16.27 -6.68
CA GLU A 264 -6.25 17.06 -5.88
C GLU A 264 -7.69 16.54 -6.00
N THR A 265 -8.14 16.26 -7.21
CA THR A 265 -9.48 15.69 -7.45
C THR A 265 -9.66 14.34 -6.76
N MET A 266 -8.69 13.45 -6.87
CA MET A 266 -8.72 12.13 -6.22
C MET A 266 -8.83 12.26 -4.70
N ILE A 267 -7.92 13.00 -4.06
CA ILE A 267 -7.85 13.13 -2.60
C ILE A 267 -9.11 13.80 -2.04
N ARG A 268 -9.59 14.89 -2.68
CA ARG A 268 -10.84 15.55 -2.25
C ARG A 268 -12.05 14.64 -2.39
N THR A 269 -12.11 13.84 -3.43
CA THR A 269 -13.19 12.86 -3.62
C THR A 269 -13.15 11.78 -2.55
N ILE A 270 -11.97 11.19 -2.27
CA ILE A 270 -11.78 10.21 -1.19
C ILE A 270 -12.19 10.81 0.16
N ALA A 271 -11.72 12.02 0.47
CA ALA A 271 -12.08 12.70 1.72
C ALA A 271 -13.60 12.96 1.84
N SER A 272 -14.29 13.22 0.73
CA SER A 272 -15.75 13.37 0.73
C SER A 272 -16.48 12.07 1.06
N CYS A 273 -15.90 10.92 0.72
CA CYS A 273 -16.42 9.58 1.01
C CYS A 273 -16.01 9.07 2.43
N ALA A 274 -15.03 9.71 3.08
CA ALA A 274 -14.38 9.18 4.27
C ALA A 274 -15.36 8.82 5.41
N LYS A 275 -16.37 9.64 5.64
CA LYS A 275 -17.36 9.37 6.70
C LYS A 275 -18.29 8.22 6.35
N SER A 276 -18.82 8.18 5.13
CA SER A 276 -19.82 7.17 4.73
C SER A 276 -19.17 5.80 4.51
N ALA A 277 -17.94 5.76 3.99
CA ALA A 277 -17.22 4.52 3.73
C ALA A 277 -16.26 4.12 4.86
N ASN A 278 -16.23 4.86 5.99
CA ASN A 278 -15.30 4.65 7.10
C ASN A 278 -13.83 4.57 6.63
N ILE A 279 -13.40 5.58 5.83
CA ILE A 279 -11.99 5.69 5.41
C ILE A 279 -11.24 6.48 6.47
N THR A 280 -10.15 5.95 6.98
CA THR A 280 -9.37 6.54 8.09
C THR A 280 -7.98 6.98 7.68
N VAL A 281 -7.35 6.32 6.70
CA VAL A 281 -5.99 6.58 6.24
C VAL A 281 -5.98 6.81 4.72
N TYR A 282 -5.11 7.71 4.27
CA TYR A 282 -4.79 7.92 2.86
C TYR A 282 -3.27 7.92 2.67
N GLU A 283 -2.77 7.04 1.82
CA GLU A 283 -1.35 6.91 1.51
C GLU A 283 -1.09 7.13 0.02
N LEU A 284 -0.24 8.10 -0.27
CA LEU A 284 0.17 8.42 -1.62
C LEU A 284 1.29 7.47 -2.08
N PHE A 285 1.15 6.92 -3.26
CA PHE A 285 2.19 6.15 -3.92
C PHE A 285 2.72 6.94 -5.13
N GLY A 286 3.87 7.73 -5.03
CA GLY A 286 4.73 7.84 -3.87
C GLY A 286 5.51 9.16 -3.87
N LEU A 287 6.56 9.23 -3.04
CA LEU A 287 7.36 10.44 -2.88
C LEU A 287 8.19 10.78 -4.13
N ARG A 288 8.93 9.83 -4.65
CA ARG A 288 9.93 10.00 -5.70
C ARG A 288 9.64 9.11 -6.92
N ASP A 289 9.84 9.65 -8.11
CA ASP A 289 9.92 8.82 -9.31
C ASP A 289 11.08 7.83 -9.18
N PRO A 290 10.90 6.55 -9.50
CA PRO A 290 12.02 5.65 -9.73
C PRO A 290 12.95 6.14 -10.85
N VAL A 291 12.38 6.50 -12.01
CA VAL A 291 13.12 6.98 -13.17
C VAL A 291 12.29 8.01 -13.93
N SER A 292 12.50 9.30 -13.68
CA SER A 292 11.70 10.38 -14.31
C SER A 292 11.81 10.43 -15.84
N ALA A 293 12.87 9.91 -16.42
CA ALA A 293 13.06 9.88 -17.88
C ALA A 293 12.38 8.70 -18.57
N ASN A 294 11.87 7.71 -17.82
CA ASN A 294 11.19 6.56 -18.40
C ASN A 294 9.69 6.87 -18.58
N PRO A 295 9.09 6.68 -19.78
CA PRO A 295 7.70 7.00 -20.03
C PRO A 295 6.69 6.01 -19.42
N GLU A 296 7.13 4.94 -18.77
CA GLU A 296 6.23 3.98 -18.14
C GLU A 296 5.53 4.59 -16.90
N PRO A 297 4.21 4.46 -16.76
CA PRO A 297 3.45 5.08 -15.67
C PRO A 297 4.00 4.79 -14.26
N LEU A 298 4.34 3.54 -13.97
CA LEU A 298 4.90 3.14 -12.66
C LEU A 298 6.20 3.85 -12.30
N THR A 299 6.94 4.36 -13.28
CA THR A 299 8.21 5.04 -13.05
C THR A 299 8.06 6.54 -12.80
N GLN A 300 6.84 7.09 -12.93
CA GLN A 300 6.56 8.52 -12.81
C GLN A 300 5.39 8.87 -11.89
N LEU A 301 5.05 8.01 -10.95
CA LEU A 301 4.02 8.24 -9.93
C LEU A 301 4.45 9.22 -8.84
N GLY A 302 5.75 9.45 -8.68
CA GLY A 302 6.30 10.33 -7.64
C GLY A 302 5.79 11.77 -7.72
N ILE A 303 5.65 12.40 -6.56
CA ILE A 303 5.41 13.85 -6.45
C ILE A 303 6.70 14.67 -6.47
N THR A 304 7.84 13.99 -6.53
CA THR A 304 9.16 14.54 -6.86
C THR A 304 9.76 13.77 -8.02
N THR A 305 10.73 14.38 -8.70
CA THR A 305 11.55 13.69 -9.70
C THR A 305 12.51 12.70 -9.05
N ASP A 306 13.26 11.93 -9.86
CA ASP A 306 14.24 10.94 -9.42
C ASP A 306 15.49 11.53 -8.74
N ASP A 307 15.64 12.87 -8.72
CA ASP A 307 16.63 13.63 -7.97
C ASP A 307 16.02 14.40 -6.79
N TYR A 308 14.80 14.06 -6.37
CA TYR A 308 14.04 14.69 -5.29
C TYR A 308 13.65 16.15 -5.53
N THR A 309 13.65 16.63 -6.78
CA THR A 309 13.12 17.95 -7.12
C THR A 309 11.58 17.92 -7.04
N PRO A 310 10.92 18.74 -6.19
CA PRO A 310 9.46 18.74 -6.07
C PRO A 310 8.76 19.10 -7.38
N LYS A 311 7.76 18.29 -7.76
CA LYS A 311 6.79 18.61 -8.81
C LYS A 311 5.64 19.48 -8.22
N PRO A 312 4.79 20.13 -9.03
CA PRO A 312 3.61 20.83 -8.52
C PRO A 312 2.72 19.99 -7.59
N ALA A 313 2.61 18.70 -7.84
CA ALA A 313 1.87 17.73 -7.03
C ALA A 313 2.35 17.68 -5.57
N TYR A 314 3.64 17.97 -5.29
CA TYR A 314 4.17 18.03 -3.94
C TYR A 314 3.52 19.15 -3.12
N ALA A 315 3.45 20.35 -3.67
CA ALA A 315 2.81 21.49 -3.02
C ALA A 315 1.30 21.27 -2.84
N THR A 316 0.64 20.67 -3.83
CA THR A 316 -0.76 20.27 -3.75
C THR A 316 -0.99 19.28 -2.62
N TYR A 317 -0.19 18.22 -2.53
CA TYR A 317 -0.32 17.19 -1.49
C TYR A 317 -0.12 17.79 -0.09
N ARG A 318 0.92 18.60 0.10
CA ARG A 318 1.16 19.30 1.37
C ARG A 318 -0.01 20.20 1.78
N THR A 319 -0.63 20.91 0.84
CA THR A 319 -1.81 21.74 1.11
C THR A 319 -2.98 20.87 1.56
N LEU A 320 -3.23 19.76 0.88
CA LEU A 320 -4.33 18.84 1.22
C LEU A 320 -4.14 18.17 2.59
N ILE A 321 -2.92 17.83 2.98
CA ILE A 321 -2.62 17.36 4.34
C ILE A 321 -3.03 18.42 5.37
N GLY A 322 -2.69 19.69 5.14
CA GLY A 322 -3.05 20.79 6.04
C GLY A 322 -4.56 21.06 6.15
N GLU A 323 -5.30 20.83 5.06
CA GLU A 323 -6.75 21.09 4.99
C GLU A 323 -7.61 19.92 5.50
N LEU A 324 -7.21 18.69 5.19
CA LEU A 324 -8.03 17.48 5.34
C LEU A 324 -7.50 16.52 6.41
N GLY A 325 -6.26 16.71 6.86
CA GLY A 325 -5.58 15.84 7.80
C GLY A 325 -6.11 15.93 9.23
N ALA A 326 -5.92 14.86 9.99
CA ALA A 326 -6.09 14.86 11.43
C ALA A 326 -5.02 15.77 12.07
N ARG A 327 -5.45 16.65 12.97
CA ARG A 327 -4.58 17.58 13.72
C ARG A 327 -4.23 17.01 15.06
#